data_e70a8055fc67402ab966d314dbe4cb64
#
_entry.id   e70a8055fc67402ab966d314dbe4cb64
#
_cell.length_a   1.000
_cell.length_b   1.000
_cell.length_c   1.000
_cell.angle_alpha   90.00
_cell.angle_beta   90.00
_cell.angle_gamma   90.00
#
_symmetry.space_group_name_H-M   'P 1'
#
loop_
_entity.id
_entity.type
_entity.pdbx_description
1 polymer ?
#
loop_
_entity_poly.entity_id
_entity_poly.type
_entity_poly.pdbx_seq_one_letter_code
_entity_poly.pdbx_strand_id
1 'polypeptide(L)'
;MLEIGDIAPDFTAKDHNGRIVKLSDYRGKTLVLWFYPRASTGGWTAEGIGFQERIQDYKAKDVEILGASTDSIEANAKFASDQGFSYPLLCDTEREVCLAYGACKSSSDSPAKRITYVIDPDGKILQAHETVDARKHPETLLDSL
;
A
#
# COMPACT_ATOMS: atom_id res chain seq x y z
N MET A 1 -7.87 9.25 9.21
CA MET A 1 -7.17 7.95 9.20
C MET A 1 -7.98 6.92 9.96
N LEU A 2 -8.04 5.70 9.48
CA LEU A 2 -8.77 4.62 10.16
C LEU A 2 -8.01 4.19 11.43
N GLU A 3 -8.74 3.60 12.37
CA GLU A 3 -8.19 3.18 13.64
C GLU A 3 -8.06 1.67 13.74
N ILE A 4 -7.21 1.20 14.65
CA ILE A 4 -7.05 -0.23 14.95
C ILE A 4 -8.40 -0.77 15.39
N GLY A 5 -8.80 -1.91 14.82
CA GLY A 5 -10.07 -2.57 15.08
C GLY A 5 -11.19 -2.19 14.12
N ASP A 6 -11.02 -1.12 13.33
CA ASP A 6 -11.98 -0.77 12.30
C ASP A 6 -12.02 -1.83 11.21
N ILE A 7 -13.18 -2.01 10.60
CA ILE A 7 -13.30 -2.86 9.41
C ILE A 7 -12.65 -2.12 8.24
N ALA A 8 -11.68 -2.77 7.59
CA ALA A 8 -11.05 -2.20 6.41
C ALA A 8 -12.06 -2.05 5.29
N PRO A 9 -12.22 -0.86 4.70
CA PRO A 9 -13.16 -0.67 3.58
C PRO A 9 -12.81 -1.56 2.41
N ASP A 10 -13.81 -2.22 1.82
CA ASP A 10 -13.63 -2.95 0.58
C ASP A 10 -13.18 -2.03 -0.53
N PHE A 11 -12.37 -2.56 -1.42
CA PHE A 11 -11.96 -1.83 -2.61
C PHE A 11 -11.88 -2.74 -3.82
N THR A 12 -11.99 -2.13 -4.98
CA THR A 12 -11.72 -2.75 -6.28
C THR A 12 -10.98 -1.70 -7.11
N ALA A 13 -9.77 -2.02 -7.52
CA ALA A 13 -8.95 -1.10 -8.31
C ALA A 13 -8.02 -1.90 -9.21
N LYS A 14 -7.51 -1.27 -10.27
CA LYS A 14 -6.52 -1.90 -11.13
C LYS A 14 -5.12 -1.68 -10.58
N ASP A 15 -4.26 -2.68 -10.72
CA ASP A 15 -2.85 -2.55 -10.42
C ASP A 15 -2.07 -2.05 -11.63
N HIS A 16 -0.75 -1.91 -11.50
CA HIS A 16 0.11 -1.42 -12.56
C HIS A 16 0.24 -2.38 -13.77
N ASN A 17 -0.27 -3.60 -13.64
CA ASN A 17 -0.36 -4.57 -14.75
C ASN A 17 -1.75 -4.57 -15.41
N GLY A 18 -2.65 -3.70 -14.97
CA GLY A 18 -4.02 -3.63 -15.47
C GLY A 18 -4.94 -4.70 -14.91
N ARG A 19 -4.52 -5.45 -13.91
CA ARG A 19 -5.33 -6.49 -13.27
C ARG A 19 -6.22 -5.88 -12.22
N ILE A 20 -7.44 -6.41 -12.09
CA ILE A 20 -8.36 -5.98 -11.04
C ILE A 20 -7.95 -6.63 -9.73
N VAL A 21 -7.74 -5.79 -8.70
CA VAL A 21 -7.38 -6.22 -7.35
C VAL A 21 -8.49 -5.82 -6.40
N LYS A 22 -8.91 -6.75 -5.56
CA LYS A 22 -9.95 -6.54 -4.55
C LYS A 22 -9.40 -6.87 -3.17
N LEU A 23 -9.89 -6.17 -2.15
CA LEU A 23 -9.52 -6.49 -0.76
C LEU A 23 -9.84 -7.95 -0.44
N SER A 24 -10.97 -8.48 -0.92
CA SER A 24 -11.37 -9.86 -0.68
C SER A 24 -10.37 -10.89 -1.19
N ASP A 25 -9.51 -10.54 -2.13
CA ASP A 25 -8.47 -11.43 -2.65
C ASP A 25 -7.44 -11.78 -1.58
N TYR A 26 -7.35 -10.99 -0.51
CA TYR A 26 -6.39 -11.15 0.58
C TYR A 26 -6.99 -11.76 1.85
N ARG A 27 -8.25 -12.22 1.80
CA ARG A 27 -8.86 -12.92 2.93
C ARG A 27 -8.04 -14.16 3.31
N GLY A 28 -7.83 -14.34 4.60
CA GLY A 28 -7.00 -15.42 5.12
C GLY A 28 -5.51 -15.08 5.19
N LYS A 29 -5.12 -13.89 4.76
CA LYS A 29 -3.73 -13.40 4.83
C LYS A 29 -3.69 -12.02 5.45
N THR A 30 -2.56 -11.68 6.06
CA THR A 30 -2.30 -10.33 6.52
C THR A 30 -1.84 -9.49 5.32
N LEU A 31 -2.39 -8.30 5.17
CA LEU A 31 -2.05 -7.39 4.08
C LEU A 31 -1.42 -6.11 4.62
N VAL A 32 -0.26 -5.77 4.09
CA VAL A 32 0.34 -4.44 4.27
C VAL A 32 -0.07 -3.60 3.08
N LEU A 33 -0.90 -2.58 3.33
CA LEU A 33 -1.35 -1.62 2.32
C LEU A 33 -0.68 -0.28 2.63
N TRP A 34 0.28 0.12 1.78
CA TRP A 34 0.99 1.37 1.99
C TRP A 34 0.66 2.38 0.89
N PHE A 35 0.26 3.57 1.32
CA PHE A 35 -0.06 4.68 0.43
C PHE A 35 1.16 5.58 0.27
N TYR A 36 1.39 6.07 -0.94
CA TYR A 36 2.46 7.00 -1.25
C TYR A 36 1.94 8.11 -2.18
N PRO A 37 2.52 9.33 -2.07
CA PRO A 37 1.99 10.48 -2.82
C PRO A 37 2.12 10.36 -4.33
N ARG A 38 3.29 9.95 -4.82
CA ARG A 38 3.57 9.86 -6.25
C ARG A 38 4.61 8.79 -6.54
N ALA A 39 4.42 8.10 -7.68
CA ALA A 39 5.39 7.15 -8.20
C ALA A 39 6.73 7.86 -8.51
N SER A 40 7.82 7.14 -8.33
CA SER A 40 9.18 7.56 -8.73
C SER A 40 9.68 8.84 -8.05
N THR A 41 9.24 9.14 -6.82
CA THR A 41 9.70 10.32 -6.09
C THR A 41 10.36 9.95 -4.77
N GLY A 42 11.48 10.59 -4.50
CA GLY A 42 12.22 10.73 -3.26
C GLY A 42 12.10 9.61 -2.23
N GLY A 43 11.63 9.95 -1.03
CA GLY A 43 11.52 9.04 0.10
C GLY A 43 10.57 7.87 -0.10
N TRP A 44 9.57 8.00 -0.95
CA TRP A 44 8.61 6.94 -1.27
C TRP A 44 9.28 5.78 -1.98
N THR A 45 10.23 6.09 -2.85
CA THR A 45 11.03 5.08 -3.53
C THR A 45 11.82 4.24 -2.52
N ALA A 46 12.42 4.88 -1.51
CA ALA A 46 13.16 4.19 -0.46
C ALA A 46 12.27 3.24 0.35
N GLU A 47 11.04 3.65 0.66
CA GLU A 47 10.07 2.80 1.36
C GLU A 47 9.70 1.58 0.52
N GLY A 48 9.38 1.78 -0.75
CA GLY A 48 9.06 0.70 -1.68
C GLY A 48 10.19 -0.30 -1.85
N ILE A 49 11.41 0.19 -1.99
CA ILE A 49 12.61 -0.65 -2.08
C ILE A 49 12.78 -1.48 -0.79
N GLY A 50 12.59 -0.85 0.37
CA GLY A 50 12.69 -1.54 1.65
C GLY A 50 11.70 -2.67 1.79
N PHE A 51 10.46 -2.50 1.33
CA PHE A 51 9.49 -3.59 1.29
C PHE A 51 9.93 -4.70 0.33
N GLN A 52 10.44 -4.35 -0.85
CA GLN A 52 10.89 -5.34 -1.83
C GLN A 52 12.08 -6.15 -1.32
N GLU A 53 13.03 -5.52 -0.66
CA GLU A 53 14.19 -6.20 -0.09
C GLU A 53 13.79 -7.24 0.96
N ARG A 54 12.67 -7.03 1.64
CA ARG A 54 12.17 -7.90 2.71
C ARG A 54 10.96 -8.74 2.29
N ILE A 55 10.66 -8.80 1.00
CA ILE A 55 9.42 -9.44 0.53
C ILE A 55 9.35 -10.91 0.90
N GLN A 56 10.46 -11.63 0.89
CA GLN A 56 10.49 -13.04 1.27
C GLN A 56 10.24 -13.23 2.77
N ASP A 57 10.74 -12.32 3.59
CA ASP A 57 10.50 -12.34 5.03
C ASP A 57 9.03 -12.05 5.36
N TYR A 58 8.41 -11.12 4.64
CA TYR A 58 6.98 -10.88 4.76
C TYR A 58 6.17 -12.12 4.34
N LYS A 59 6.51 -12.72 3.21
CA LYS A 59 5.83 -13.95 2.74
C LYS A 59 5.98 -15.11 3.70
N ALA A 60 7.14 -15.23 4.36
CA ALA A 60 7.36 -16.27 5.38
C ALA A 60 6.42 -16.13 6.58
N LYS A 61 5.88 -14.94 6.80
CA LYS A 61 4.87 -14.65 7.84
C LYS A 61 3.44 -14.63 7.31
N ASP A 62 3.21 -15.09 6.10
CA ASP A 62 1.91 -15.01 5.39
C ASP A 62 1.39 -13.56 5.23
N VAL A 63 2.30 -12.64 5.01
CA VAL A 63 1.99 -11.22 4.80
C VAL A 63 2.20 -10.86 3.35
N GLU A 64 1.16 -10.29 2.73
CA GLU A 64 1.23 -9.75 1.38
C GLU A 64 1.42 -8.23 1.42
N ILE A 65 2.03 -7.68 0.38
CA ILE A 65 2.30 -6.25 0.27
C ILE A 65 1.56 -5.68 -0.93
N LEU A 66 0.94 -4.53 -0.74
CA LEU A 66 0.21 -3.80 -1.77
C LEU A 66 0.50 -2.31 -1.63
N GLY A 67 1.10 -1.71 -2.64
CA GLY A 67 1.27 -0.26 -2.69
C GLY A 67 0.03 0.41 -3.29
N ALA A 68 -0.17 1.68 -3.01
CA ALA A 68 -1.30 2.43 -3.56
C ALA A 68 -0.95 3.91 -3.73
N SER A 69 -1.30 4.44 -4.89
CA SER A 69 -1.20 5.88 -5.15
C SER A 69 -2.30 6.30 -6.11
N THR A 70 -2.41 7.59 -6.36
CA THR A 70 -3.36 8.13 -7.33
C THR A 70 -2.77 8.25 -8.74
N ASP A 71 -1.59 7.70 -8.95
CA ASP A 71 -0.94 7.69 -10.25
C ASP A 71 -1.62 6.74 -11.23
N SER A 72 -1.37 6.97 -12.53
CA SER A 72 -1.86 6.12 -13.60
C SER A 72 -1.18 4.74 -13.60
N ILE A 73 -1.78 3.81 -14.35
CA ILE A 73 -1.18 2.49 -14.58
C ILE A 73 0.22 2.63 -15.17
N GLU A 74 0.38 3.52 -16.15
CA GLU A 74 1.67 3.76 -16.81
C GLU A 74 2.74 4.26 -15.84
N ALA A 75 2.42 5.23 -15.00
CA ALA A 75 3.35 5.79 -14.03
C ALA A 75 3.77 4.75 -12.99
N ASN A 76 2.82 3.98 -12.46
CA ASN A 76 3.12 2.93 -11.50
C ASN A 76 3.85 1.74 -12.12
N ALA A 77 3.54 1.39 -13.38
CA ALA A 77 4.28 0.35 -14.10
C ALA A 77 5.75 0.74 -14.28
N LYS A 78 6.01 1.99 -14.62
CA LYS A 78 7.38 2.52 -14.72
C LYS A 78 8.08 2.47 -13.37
N PHE A 79 7.41 2.89 -12.31
CA PHE A 79 7.94 2.85 -10.94
C PHE A 79 8.32 1.42 -10.54
N ALA A 80 7.41 0.47 -10.73
CA ALA A 80 7.65 -0.93 -10.41
C ALA A 80 8.80 -1.52 -11.24
N SER A 81 8.85 -1.21 -12.52
CA SER A 81 9.90 -1.69 -13.43
C SER A 81 11.27 -1.11 -13.05
N ASP A 82 11.33 0.20 -12.84
CA ASP A 82 12.60 0.88 -12.53
C ASP A 82 13.19 0.41 -11.20
N GLN A 83 12.35 0.09 -10.22
CA GLN A 83 12.78 -0.31 -8.89
C GLN A 83 12.75 -1.83 -8.65
N GLY A 84 12.25 -2.60 -9.58
CA GLY A 84 12.20 -4.06 -9.47
C GLY A 84 11.17 -4.57 -8.47
N PHE A 85 10.04 -3.90 -8.29
CA PHE A 85 9.00 -4.34 -7.37
C PHE A 85 8.26 -5.56 -7.93
N SER A 86 8.12 -6.59 -7.11
CA SER A 86 7.35 -7.80 -7.45
C SER A 86 5.93 -7.79 -6.91
N TYR A 87 5.60 -6.86 -6.02
CA TYR A 87 4.25 -6.70 -5.46
C TYR A 87 3.43 -5.71 -6.27
N PRO A 88 2.08 -5.82 -6.23
CA PRO A 88 1.22 -4.91 -6.98
C PRO A 88 1.22 -3.48 -6.45
N LEU A 89 1.04 -2.53 -7.36
CA LEU A 89 0.81 -1.12 -7.03
C LEU A 89 -0.57 -0.74 -7.54
N LEU A 90 -1.49 -0.39 -6.64
CA LEU A 90 -2.83 0.07 -7.01
C LEU A 90 -2.76 1.44 -7.66
N CYS A 91 -3.48 1.59 -8.76
CA CYS A 91 -3.59 2.82 -9.51
C CYS A 91 -4.96 3.46 -9.25
N ASP A 92 -5.07 4.13 -8.10
CA ASP A 92 -6.33 4.69 -7.61
C ASP A 92 -6.59 6.08 -8.21
N THR A 93 -6.71 6.12 -9.54
CA THR A 93 -6.87 7.39 -10.28
C THR A 93 -8.14 8.14 -9.90
N GLU A 94 -9.19 7.44 -9.48
CA GLU A 94 -10.44 8.04 -9.01
C GLU A 94 -10.43 8.39 -7.53
N ARG A 95 -9.35 8.09 -6.81
CA ARG A 95 -9.15 8.35 -5.39
C ARG A 95 -10.16 7.69 -4.46
N GLU A 96 -10.89 6.68 -4.93
CA GLU A 96 -11.89 5.98 -4.12
C GLU A 96 -11.26 5.24 -2.95
N VAL A 97 -10.19 4.49 -3.18
CA VAL A 97 -9.47 3.76 -2.13
C VAL A 97 -8.80 4.74 -1.18
N CYS A 98 -8.15 5.76 -1.74
CA CYS A 98 -7.45 6.79 -0.99
C CYS A 98 -8.39 7.52 -0.02
N LEU A 99 -9.57 7.90 -0.48
CA LEU A 99 -10.60 8.56 0.36
C LEU A 99 -11.15 7.61 1.42
N ALA A 100 -11.46 6.37 1.05
CA ALA A 100 -12.01 5.38 1.97
C ALA A 100 -11.06 5.09 3.13
N TYR A 101 -9.76 5.10 2.88
CA TYR A 101 -8.74 4.82 3.89
C TYR A 101 -8.19 6.10 4.56
N GLY A 102 -8.74 7.25 4.26
CA GLY A 102 -8.31 8.51 4.86
C GLY A 102 -6.94 8.98 4.42
N ALA A 103 -6.44 8.49 3.30
CA ALA A 103 -5.14 8.87 2.74
C ALA A 103 -5.21 10.09 1.84
N CYS A 104 -6.41 10.54 1.46
CA CYS A 104 -6.68 11.79 0.76
C CYS A 104 -7.74 12.58 1.49
N LYS A 105 -7.70 13.91 1.38
CA LYS A 105 -8.72 14.79 1.98
C LYS A 105 -9.90 15.03 1.06
N SER A 106 -9.71 14.97 -0.25
CA SER A 106 -10.75 15.23 -1.23
C SER A 106 -10.49 14.45 -2.50
N SER A 107 -11.52 14.36 -3.35
CA SER A 107 -11.43 13.69 -4.64
C SER A 107 -10.76 14.53 -5.74
N SER A 108 -10.38 15.80 -5.45
CA SER A 108 -9.95 16.70 -6.52
C SER A 108 -8.47 16.67 -6.82
N ASP A 109 -7.57 17.10 -5.98
CA ASP A 109 -6.19 17.32 -6.42
C ASP A 109 -5.08 16.86 -5.47
N SER A 110 -5.44 16.32 -4.32
CA SER A 110 -4.44 15.97 -3.33
C SER A 110 -3.80 14.64 -3.64
N PRO A 111 -2.47 14.54 -3.67
CA PRO A 111 -1.82 13.23 -3.67
C PRO A 111 -2.11 12.49 -2.39
N ALA A 112 -1.94 11.17 -2.40
CA ALA A 112 -2.11 10.35 -1.21
C ALA A 112 -1.10 10.76 -0.14
N LYS A 113 -1.52 10.65 1.13
CA LYS A 113 -0.60 10.79 2.26
C LYS A 113 0.22 9.52 2.42
N ARG A 114 1.34 9.64 3.13
CA ARG A 114 2.17 8.48 3.49
C ARG A 114 1.57 7.78 4.69
N ILE A 115 0.67 6.86 4.45
CA ILE A 115 0.01 6.06 5.48
C ILE A 115 0.17 4.60 5.15
N THR A 116 0.47 3.77 6.16
CA THR A 116 0.54 2.33 6.01
C THR A 116 -0.46 1.69 6.97
N TYR A 117 -1.28 0.80 6.42
CA TYR A 117 -2.19 -0.03 7.20
C TYR A 117 -1.73 -1.48 7.14
N VAL A 118 -1.89 -2.18 8.26
CA VAL A 118 -1.82 -3.63 8.31
C VAL A 118 -3.24 -4.13 8.55
N ILE A 119 -3.72 -4.97 7.64
CA ILE A 119 -5.06 -5.52 7.67
C ILE A 119 -4.95 -7.01 7.99
N ASP A 120 -5.69 -7.47 9.01
CA ASP A 120 -5.64 -8.86 9.44
C ASP A 120 -6.38 -9.79 8.46
N PRO A 121 -6.25 -11.14 8.63
CA PRO A 121 -6.91 -12.08 7.73
C PRO A 121 -8.44 -11.98 7.69
N ASP A 122 -9.05 -11.39 8.70
CA ASP A 122 -10.50 -11.18 8.79
C ASP A 122 -10.95 -9.85 8.18
N GLY A 123 -10.02 -9.02 7.74
CA GLY A 123 -10.31 -7.74 7.11
C GLY A 123 -10.45 -6.56 8.08
N LYS A 124 -9.86 -6.66 9.26
CA LYS A 124 -9.83 -5.56 10.24
C LYS A 124 -8.47 -4.89 10.28
N ILE A 125 -8.45 -3.61 10.62
CA ILE A 125 -7.20 -2.85 10.77
C ILE A 125 -6.46 -3.35 12.01
N LEU A 126 -5.29 -3.92 11.79
CA LEU A 126 -4.40 -4.40 12.85
C LEU A 126 -3.42 -3.33 13.30
N GLN A 127 -2.91 -2.54 12.35
CA GLN A 127 -2.01 -1.42 12.60
C GLN A 127 -2.30 -0.29 11.63
N ALA A 128 -2.05 0.96 12.06
CA ALA A 128 -2.18 2.15 11.23
C ALA A 128 -1.03 3.10 11.57
N HIS A 129 -0.24 3.46 10.57
CA HIS A 129 0.96 4.28 10.74
C HIS A 129 1.02 5.43 9.74
N GLU A 130 1.31 6.63 10.23
CA GLU A 130 1.84 7.69 9.38
C GLU A 130 3.35 7.44 9.28
N THR A 131 3.85 7.26 8.07
CA THR A 131 5.26 6.93 7.88
C THR A 131 6.13 8.15 8.13
N VAL A 132 7.01 8.05 9.12
CA VAL A 132 7.93 9.13 9.48
C VAL A 132 9.31 8.91 8.85
N ASP A 133 9.77 7.66 8.82
CA ASP A 133 11.05 7.29 8.23
C ASP A 133 10.85 6.20 7.18
N ALA A 134 10.87 6.59 5.91
CA ALA A 134 10.62 5.69 4.79
C ALA A 134 11.66 4.58 4.66
N ARG A 135 12.88 4.80 5.13
CA ARG A 135 13.96 3.81 5.02
C ARG A 135 13.87 2.73 6.07
N LYS A 136 13.46 3.09 7.28
CA LYS A 136 13.39 2.17 8.43
C LYS A 136 12.03 1.50 8.57
N HIS A 137 10.97 2.10 8.05
CA HIS A 137 9.61 1.63 8.26
C HIS A 137 9.38 0.18 7.82
N PRO A 138 9.85 -0.29 6.64
CA PRO A 138 9.66 -1.68 6.24
C PRO A 138 10.28 -2.68 7.20
N GLU A 139 11.45 -2.39 7.74
CA GLU A 139 12.12 -3.24 8.74
C GLU A 139 11.38 -3.23 10.07
N THR A 140 11.05 -2.04 10.56
CA THR A 140 10.34 -1.87 11.83
C THR A 140 8.98 -2.55 11.80
N LEU A 141 8.25 -2.41 10.69
CA LEU A 141 6.94 -3.03 10.52
C LEU A 141 7.06 -4.56 10.50
N LEU A 142 8.03 -5.08 9.77
CA LEU A 142 8.28 -6.52 9.70
C LEU A 142 8.54 -7.10 11.10
N ASP A 143 9.35 -6.42 11.91
CA ASP A 143 9.68 -6.86 13.26
C ASP A 143 8.45 -6.89 14.18
N SER A 144 7.43 -6.09 13.88
CA SER A 144 6.18 -6.04 14.65
C SER A 144 5.16 -7.12 14.28
N LEU A 145 5.39 -7.85 13.22
CA LEU A 145 4.44 -8.86 12.70
C LEU A 145 4.82 -10.34 13.06
#